data_d020c01b0d878abe99c498fdfff8d6fd
#
_entry.id   d020c01b0d878abe99c498fdfff8d6fd
#
_cell.length_a   1.000
_cell.length_b   1.000
_cell.length_c   1.000
_cell.angle_alpha   90.00
_cell.angle_beta   90.00
_cell.angle_gamma   90.00
#
_symmetry.space_group_name_H-M   'P 1'
#
loop_
_entity.id
_entity.type
_entity.pdbx_description
1 polymer ?
#
loop_
_entity_poly.entity_id
_entity_poly.type
_entity_poly.pdbx_seq_one_letter_code
_entity_poly.pdbx_strand_id
1 'polypeptide(L)'
;MTWEPNKVLTSKWAVGEYTRGAVARIVDIDDLAKRPYTHGRLYTKEEMWDNFKYFLDRVLPVCEDIDMKLALHPNDPPVDCLCGISNLITSSADYKHAFELAGNSPYLGMKMCIGCWLEGGENFGNVLEDIKYFVENKKVLCVHFRNVSSPMPQFEETLLEDGYMNMYEIMKAFVKADYDGVLHADHVPLWGTGVGTGGSTTAWTYSMGYIKAL
;
A
#
# COMPACT_ATOMS: atom_id res chain seq x y z
N MET A 1 -11.60 -22.07 -5.25
CA MET A 1 -10.12 -21.93 -5.31
C MET A 1 -9.70 -21.22 -4.03
N THR A 2 -9.06 -21.91 -3.10
CA THR A 2 -8.54 -21.28 -1.88
C THR A 2 -7.29 -20.52 -2.25
N TRP A 3 -7.35 -19.20 -2.20
CA TRP A 3 -6.18 -18.36 -2.30
C TRP A 3 -5.35 -18.54 -1.02
N GLU A 4 -4.12 -19.04 -1.15
CA GLU A 4 -3.19 -19.17 -0.04
C GLU A 4 -2.17 -18.03 -0.13
N PRO A 5 -2.42 -16.88 0.52
CA PRO A 5 -1.55 -15.71 0.43
C PRO A 5 -0.12 -15.97 0.93
N ASN A 6 0.05 -16.98 1.77
CA ASN A 6 1.34 -17.30 2.39
C ASN A 6 2.33 -18.04 1.46
N LYS A 7 1.92 -18.45 0.25
CA LYS A 7 2.84 -19.09 -0.71
C LYS A 7 3.64 -18.11 -1.56
N VAL A 8 3.20 -16.85 -1.62
CA VAL A 8 3.94 -15.79 -2.30
C VAL A 8 4.48 -14.83 -1.24
N LEU A 9 5.54 -15.25 -0.57
CA LEU A 9 6.27 -14.33 0.30
C LEU A 9 6.97 -13.30 -0.58
N THR A 10 6.45 -12.09 -0.57
CA THR A 10 7.03 -10.94 -1.29
C THR A 10 8.23 -10.35 -0.56
N SER A 11 8.55 -10.86 0.62
CA SER A 11 9.57 -10.28 1.48
C SER A 11 10.30 -11.34 2.30
N LYS A 12 11.48 -11.00 2.77
CA LYS A 12 12.25 -11.68 3.79
C LYS A 12 12.11 -10.90 5.09
N TRP A 13 11.90 -11.59 6.21
CA TRP A 13 11.92 -10.98 7.54
C TRP A 13 13.32 -11.13 8.13
N ALA A 14 14.00 -10.03 8.37
CA ALA A 14 15.35 -10.00 8.96
C ALA A 14 15.60 -8.69 9.70
N VAL A 15 16.66 -8.64 10.49
CA VAL A 15 17.19 -7.35 11.01
C VAL A 15 17.75 -6.60 9.83
N GLY A 16 17.21 -5.42 9.57
CA GLY A 16 17.63 -4.54 8.51
C GLY A 16 18.70 -3.53 8.96
N GLU A 17 19.27 -2.83 8.01
CA GLU A 17 20.25 -1.79 8.25
C GLU A 17 19.61 -0.56 8.92
N TYR A 18 18.36 -0.24 8.51
CA TYR A 18 17.64 0.97 8.92
C TYR A 18 16.58 0.72 10.00
N THR A 19 16.65 -0.41 10.74
CA THR A 19 15.58 -0.83 11.66
C THR A 19 16.00 -0.78 13.13
N ARG A 20 17.18 -0.23 13.45
CA ARG A 20 17.73 -0.14 14.82
C ARG A 20 17.73 -1.49 15.54
N GLY A 21 18.01 -2.58 14.82
CA GLY A 21 18.02 -3.94 15.37
C GLY A 21 16.66 -4.63 15.42
N ALA A 22 15.60 -3.97 14.99
CA ALA A 22 14.31 -4.61 14.83
C ALA A 22 14.28 -5.51 13.58
N VAL A 23 13.41 -6.52 13.58
CA VAL A 23 13.14 -7.35 12.41
C VAL A 23 12.13 -6.64 11.52
N ALA A 24 12.46 -6.48 10.24
CA ALA A 24 11.60 -5.83 9.26
C ALA A 24 11.41 -6.67 8.00
N ARG A 25 10.48 -6.27 7.16
CA ARG A 25 10.35 -6.81 5.81
C ARG A 25 11.42 -6.19 4.93
N ILE A 26 12.16 -7.07 4.25
CA ILE A 26 13.17 -6.72 3.24
C ILE A 26 12.67 -7.28 1.92
N VAL A 27 12.58 -6.43 0.92
CA VAL A 27 12.06 -6.75 -0.41
C VAL A 27 13.16 -6.59 -1.45
N ASP A 28 13.29 -7.58 -2.32
CA ASP A 28 14.16 -7.57 -3.49
C ASP A 28 13.31 -7.97 -4.71
N ILE A 29 13.05 -7.01 -5.59
CA ILE A 29 12.19 -7.21 -6.76
C ILE A 29 12.84 -8.18 -7.76
N ASP A 30 14.16 -8.15 -7.91
CA ASP A 30 14.88 -9.06 -8.81
C ASP A 30 14.78 -10.53 -8.36
N ASP A 31 14.66 -10.75 -7.06
CA ASP A 31 14.42 -12.09 -6.50
C ASP A 31 12.96 -12.52 -6.71
N LEU A 32 12.02 -11.59 -6.54
CA LEU A 32 10.60 -11.86 -6.81
C LEU A 32 10.33 -12.21 -8.27
N ALA A 33 11.00 -11.56 -9.22
CA ALA A 33 10.84 -11.78 -10.65
C ALA A 33 11.27 -13.20 -11.10
N LYS A 34 12.14 -13.87 -10.33
CA LYS A 34 12.61 -15.26 -10.61
C LYS A 34 11.63 -16.32 -10.15
N ARG A 35 10.58 -15.97 -9.42
CA ARG A 35 9.65 -16.96 -8.85
C ARG A 35 8.70 -17.52 -9.91
N PRO A 36 8.31 -18.79 -9.76
CA PRO A 36 7.40 -19.44 -10.71
C PRO A 36 5.99 -18.82 -10.65
N TYR A 37 5.24 -19.03 -11.71
CA TYR A 37 3.85 -18.63 -11.77
C TYR A 37 3.00 -19.42 -10.76
N THR A 38 2.26 -18.71 -9.92
CA THR A 38 1.43 -19.34 -8.87
C THR A 38 0.17 -20.02 -9.42
N HIS A 39 -0.31 -19.60 -10.59
CA HIS A 39 -1.54 -20.10 -11.22
C HIS A 39 -1.31 -20.73 -12.60
N GLY A 40 -0.07 -21.17 -12.88
CA GLY A 40 0.27 -21.94 -14.07
C GLY A 40 0.31 -21.15 -15.39
N ARG A 41 -0.12 -19.89 -15.42
CA ARG A 41 -0.06 -19.02 -16.60
C ARG A 41 0.10 -17.55 -16.20
N LEU A 42 0.38 -16.71 -17.19
CA LEU A 42 0.27 -15.26 -17.06
C LEU A 42 -1.20 -14.84 -17.13
N TYR A 43 -1.59 -13.96 -16.20
CA TYR A 43 -2.83 -13.19 -16.22
C TYR A 43 -2.46 -11.75 -16.61
N THR A 44 -2.92 -11.32 -17.79
CA THR A 44 -2.54 -10.01 -18.33
C THR A 44 -3.21 -8.85 -17.57
N LYS A 45 -2.68 -7.65 -17.74
CA LYS A 45 -3.24 -6.44 -17.09
C LYS A 45 -4.67 -6.18 -17.56
N GLU A 46 -4.97 -6.44 -18.85
CA GLU A 46 -6.30 -6.32 -19.43
C GLU A 46 -7.29 -7.31 -18.78
N GLU A 47 -6.92 -8.61 -18.71
CA GLU A 47 -7.77 -9.61 -18.02
C GLU A 47 -8.05 -9.22 -16.56
N MET A 48 -7.05 -8.66 -15.88
CA MET A 48 -7.21 -8.24 -14.48
C MET A 48 -8.13 -7.02 -14.36
N TRP A 49 -8.04 -6.06 -15.28
CA TRP A 49 -8.96 -4.91 -15.33
C TRP A 49 -10.39 -5.35 -15.66
N ASP A 50 -10.59 -6.28 -16.59
CA ASP A 50 -11.90 -6.85 -16.90
C ASP A 50 -12.52 -7.54 -15.68
N ASN A 51 -11.73 -8.32 -14.95
CA ASN A 51 -12.14 -8.96 -13.71
C ASN A 51 -12.49 -7.94 -12.62
N PHE A 52 -11.72 -6.88 -12.51
CA PHE A 52 -11.99 -5.81 -11.54
C PHE A 52 -13.28 -5.05 -11.91
N LYS A 53 -13.48 -4.73 -13.19
CA LYS A 53 -14.72 -4.11 -13.66
C LYS A 53 -15.92 -5.01 -13.37
N TYR A 54 -15.80 -6.32 -13.66
CA TYR A 54 -16.85 -7.31 -13.35
C TYR A 54 -17.19 -7.34 -11.85
N PHE A 55 -16.19 -7.25 -10.98
CA PHE A 55 -16.38 -7.16 -9.54
C PHE A 55 -17.10 -5.86 -9.15
N LEU A 56 -16.65 -4.72 -9.65
CA LEU A 56 -17.23 -3.41 -9.34
C LEU A 56 -18.71 -3.33 -9.72
N ASP A 57 -19.07 -3.82 -10.92
CA ASP A 57 -20.44 -3.80 -11.42
C ASP A 57 -21.43 -4.57 -10.53
N ARG A 58 -20.94 -5.49 -9.69
CA ARG A 58 -21.76 -6.30 -8.79
C ARG A 58 -21.73 -5.83 -7.34
N VAL A 59 -20.61 -5.30 -6.92
CA VAL A 59 -20.42 -4.96 -5.51
C VAL A 59 -20.83 -3.51 -5.23
N LEU A 60 -20.57 -2.56 -6.15
CA LEU A 60 -20.92 -1.16 -5.93
C LEU A 60 -22.41 -0.93 -5.70
N PRO A 61 -23.35 -1.57 -6.43
CA PRO A 61 -24.78 -1.41 -6.11
C PRO A 61 -25.14 -1.86 -4.69
N VAL A 62 -24.50 -2.94 -4.20
CA VAL A 62 -24.70 -3.39 -2.82
C VAL A 62 -24.11 -2.39 -1.81
N CYS A 63 -22.93 -1.87 -2.10
CA CYS A 63 -22.29 -0.82 -1.26
C CYS A 63 -23.16 0.43 -1.16
N GLU A 64 -23.80 0.80 -2.27
CA GLU A 64 -24.73 1.92 -2.35
C GLU A 64 -25.99 1.69 -1.51
N ASP A 65 -26.58 0.50 -1.63
CA ASP A 65 -27.79 0.10 -0.89
C ASP A 65 -27.60 0.14 0.65
N ILE A 66 -26.39 -0.21 1.12
CA ILE A 66 -26.10 -0.30 2.55
C ILE A 66 -25.24 0.84 3.07
N ASP A 67 -25.01 1.88 2.25
CA ASP A 67 -24.15 3.04 2.56
C ASP A 67 -22.73 2.66 3.06
N MET A 68 -22.09 1.68 2.40
CA MET A 68 -20.75 1.21 2.74
C MET A 68 -19.75 1.53 1.64
N LYS A 69 -18.62 2.12 1.98
CA LYS A 69 -17.57 2.45 1.02
C LYS A 69 -16.49 1.37 0.94
N LEU A 70 -15.99 1.13 -0.26
CA LEU A 70 -14.82 0.29 -0.52
C LEU A 70 -13.57 1.15 -0.57
N ALA A 71 -12.53 0.76 0.16
CA ALA A 71 -11.22 1.38 0.13
C ALA A 71 -10.22 0.50 -0.63
N LEU A 72 -9.94 0.87 -1.88
CA LEU A 72 -8.99 0.17 -2.73
C LEU A 72 -7.56 0.40 -2.24
N HIS A 73 -6.84 -0.67 -1.90
CA HIS A 73 -5.42 -0.63 -1.52
C HIS A 73 -4.53 -0.80 -2.76
N PRO A 74 -3.37 -0.12 -2.86
CA PRO A 74 -2.43 -0.36 -3.95
C PRO A 74 -1.78 -1.75 -3.81
N ASN A 75 -1.18 -2.24 -4.89
CA ASN A 75 -0.37 -3.45 -4.81
C ASN A 75 0.90 -3.18 -4.00
N ASP A 76 1.31 -4.14 -3.19
CA ASP A 76 2.45 -4.08 -2.29
C ASP A 76 3.33 -5.35 -2.48
N PRO A 77 4.53 -5.22 -3.08
CA PRO A 77 5.10 -4.03 -3.72
C PRO A 77 4.39 -3.65 -5.03
N PRO A 78 4.46 -2.38 -5.47
CA PRO A 78 3.77 -1.89 -6.66
C PRO A 78 4.53 -2.21 -7.95
N VAL A 79 4.72 -3.51 -8.21
CA VAL A 79 5.33 -4.04 -9.44
C VAL A 79 4.25 -4.42 -10.45
N ASP A 80 4.53 -4.32 -11.75
CA ASP A 80 3.54 -4.59 -12.79
C ASP A 80 3.03 -6.02 -12.81
N CYS A 81 3.88 -6.98 -12.47
CA CYS A 81 3.50 -8.40 -12.44
C CYS A 81 4.24 -9.13 -11.32
N LEU A 82 3.51 -9.95 -10.59
CA LEU A 82 4.08 -10.80 -9.54
C LEU A 82 3.65 -12.25 -9.75
N CYS A 83 4.63 -13.15 -9.93
CA CYS A 83 4.40 -14.59 -10.10
C CYS A 83 3.36 -14.95 -11.16
N GLY A 84 3.35 -14.22 -12.28
CA GLY A 84 2.43 -14.41 -13.42
C GLY A 84 1.07 -13.74 -13.28
N ILE A 85 0.85 -12.91 -12.26
CA ILE A 85 -0.37 -12.12 -12.09
C ILE A 85 -0.02 -10.65 -12.24
N SER A 86 -0.63 -9.99 -13.22
CA SER A 86 -0.49 -8.54 -13.38
C SER A 86 -1.21 -7.80 -12.27
N ASN A 87 -0.51 -6.87 -11.66
CA ASN A 87 -1.03 -5.99 -10.64
C ASN A 87 -1.78 -4.81 -11.29
N LEU A 88 -2.82 -4.33 -10.63
CA LEU A 88 -3.66 -3.26 -11.17
C LEU A 88 -3.25 -1.88 -10.70
N ILE A 89 -2.96 -1.74 -9.42
CA ILE A 89 -2.70 -0.44 -8.80
C ILE A 89 -1.22 -0.36 -8.44
N THR A 90 -0.44 0.11 -9.39
CA THR A 90 1.01 0.28 -9.29
C THR A 90 1.46 1.73 -9.48
N SER A 91 0.48 2.62 -9.72
CA SER A 91 0.71 4.06 -9.89
C SER A 91 -0.51 4.88 -9.49
N SER A 92 -0.34 6.20 -9.33
CA SER A 92 -1.45 7.12 -9.12
C SER A 92 -2.38 7.21 -10.34
N ALA A 93 -1.85 6.99 -11.54
CA ALA A 93 -2.65 6.91 -12.77
C ALA A 93 -3.58 5.70 -12.78
N ASP A 94 -3.13 4.55 -12.27
CA ASP A 94 -3.97 3.35 -12.16
C ASP A 94 -5.15 3.57 -11.21
N TYR A 95 -4.98 4.34 -10.14
CA TYR A 95 -6.10 4.73 -9.27
C TYR A 95 -7.13 5.58 -10.01
N LYS A 96 -6.68 6.55 -10.81
CA LYS A 96 -7.59 7.37 -11.62
C LYS A 96 -8.38 6.49 -12.59
N HIS A 97 -7.71 5.56 -13.23
CA HIS A 97 -8.36 4.57 -14.11
C HIS A 97 -9.36 3.68 -13.36
N ALA A 98 -9.02 3.20 -12.16
CA ALA A 98 -9.93 2.41 -11.33
C ALA A 98 -11.20 3.19 -10.96
N PHE A 99 -11.07 4.47 -10.64
CA PHE A 99 -12.22 5.33 -10.35
C PHE A 99 -13.08 5.62 -11.58
N GLU A 100 -12.45 5.80 -12.75
CA GLU A 100 -13.16 5.95 -14.03
C GLU A 100 -13.96 4.69 -14.38
N LEU A 101 -13.36 3.49 -14.23
CA LEU A 101 -14.05 2.20 -14.41
C LEU A 101 -15.25 2.03 -13.47
N ALA A 102 -15.18 2.60 -12.28
CA ALA A 102 -16.28 2.62 -11.31
C ALA A 102 -17.32 3.71 -11.60
N GLY A 103 -17.24 4.42 -12.74
CA GLY A 103 -18.10 5.57 -13.03
C GLY A 103 -17.93 6.72 -12.02
N ASN A 104 -16.76 6.84 -11.41
CA ASN A 104 -16.46 7.78 -10.31
C ASN A 104 -17.38 7.66 -9.09
N SER A 105 -17.98 6.48 -8.88
CA SER A 105 -18.85 6.22 -7.73
C SER A 105 -18.27 6.76 -6.43
N PRO A 106 -19.06 7.44 -5.58
CA PRO A 106 -18.62 7.88 -4.27
C PRO A 106 -18.39 6.72 -3.28
N TYR A 107 -18.83 5.52 -3.64
CA TYR A 107 -18.66 4.31 -2.84
C TYR A 107 -17.35 3.57 -3.12
N LEU A 108 -16.57 4.00 -4.14
CA LEU A 108 -15.20 3.57 -4.33
C LEU A 108 -14.24 4.71 -4.02
N GLY A 109 -13.45 4.53 -2.98
CA GLY A 109 -12.31 5.37 -2.64
C GLY A 109 -11.05 4.54 -2.53
N MET A 110 -10.04 5.10 -1.89
CA MET A 110 -8.75 4.44 -1.69
C MET A 110 -8.38 4.34 -0.22
N LYS A 111 -7.63 3.30 0.09
CA LYS A 111 -6.75 3.24 1.23
C LYS A 111 -5.38 3.71 0.74
N MET A 112 -5.05 4.97 1.01
CA MET A 112 -3.80 5.56 0.55
C MET A 112 -2.64 5.04 1.38
N CYS A 113 -1.91 4.07 0.84
CA CYS A 113 -0.73 3.52 1.50
C CYS A 113 0.51 4.32 1.10
N ILE A 114 0.96 5.20 1.97
CA ILE A 114 2.17 6.02 1.72
C ILE A 114 3.38 5.13 1.45
N GLY A 115 3.51 4.00 2.16
CA GLY A 115 4.58 3.04 1.91
C GLY A 115 4.66 2.61 0.44
N CYS A 116 3.53 2.26 -0.19
CA CYS A 116 3.53 1.84 -1.59
C CYS A 116 3.92 2.97 -2.55
N TRP A 117 3.52 4.24 -2.28
CA TRP A 117 4.04 5.39 -3.03
C TRP A 117 5.54 5.50 -2.91
N LEU A 118 6.08 5.33 -1.70
CA LEU A 118 7.51 5.43 -1.44
C LEU A 118 8.29 4.24 -2.03
N GLU A 119 7.72 3.03 -2.02
CA GLU A 119 8.29 1.85 -2.70
C GLU A 119 8.39 2.05 -4.21
N GLY A 120 7.35 2.57 -4.83
CA GLY A 120 7.33 2.85 -6.27
C GLY A 120 8.11 4.10 -6.66
N GLY A 121 8.34 5.02 -5.71
CA GLY A 121 9.03 6.28 -5.96
C GLY A 121 8.36 7.10 -7.08
N GLU A 122 9.16 7.72 -7.93
CA GLU A 122 8.65 8.53 -9.06
C GLU A 122 7.77 7.73 -10.04
N ASN A 123 7.96 6.41 -10.14
CA ASN A 123 7.14 5.56 -11.00
C ASN A 123 5.71 5.40 -10.46
N PHE A 124 5.52 5.50 -9.15
CA PHE A 124 4.17 5.48 -8.57
C PHE A 124 3.47 6.84 -8.76
N GLY A 125 4.18 7.92 -8.54
CA GLY A 125 3.68 9.30 -8.65
C GLY A 125 4.34 10.24 -7.64
N ASN A 126 3.99 11.52 -7.71
CA ASN A 126 4.43 12.49 -6.72
C ASN A 126 3.54 12.43 -5.49
N VAL A 127 4.03 11.84 -4.41
CA VAL A 127 3.22 11.59 -3.21
C VAL A 127 2.58 12.85 -2.63
N LEU A 128 3.26 13.99 -2.63
CA LEU A 128 2.73 15.24 -2.05
C LEU A 128 1.63 15.85 -2.93
N GLU A 129 1.79 15.81 -4.24
CA GLU A 129 0.79 16.25 -5.20
C GLU A 129 -0.42 15.31 -5.23
N ASP A 130 -0.18 13.99 -5.15
CA ASP A 130 -1.22 12.98 -5.13
C ASP A 130 -2.04 13.02 -3.84
N ILE A 131 -1.44 13.29 -2.67
CA ILE A 131 -2.17 13.55 -1.42
C ILE A 131 -3.17 14.69 -1.64
N LYS A 132 -2.69 15.82 -2.11
CA LYS A 132 -3.54 16.97 -2.39
C LYS A 132 -4.68 16.60 -3.35
N TYR A 133 -4.34 16.01 -4.51
CA TYR A 133 -5.31 15.67 -5.54
C TYR A 133 -6.40 14.72 -5.02
N PHE A 134 -6.02 13.60 -4.39
CA PHE A 134 -6.99 12.59 -3.97
C PHE A 134 -7.80 12.99 -2.75
N VAL A 135 -7.26 13.79 -1.83
CA VAL A 135 -8.00 14.33 -0.70
C VAL A 135 -9.02 15.36 -1.17
N GLU A 136 -8.63 16.34 -2.00
CA GLU A 136 -9.53 17.35 -2.56
C GLU A 136 -10.67 16.71 -3.38
N ASN A 137 -10.42 15.58 -4.05
CA ASN A 137 -11.43 14.81 -4.77
C ASN A 137 -12.21 13.81 -3.90
N LYS A 138 -12.04 13.83 -2.56
CA LYS A 138 -12.73 12.97 -1.58
C LYS A 138 -12.57 11.48 -1.87
N LYS A 139 -11.42 11.09 -2.40
CA LYS A 139 -11.12 9.68 -2.72
C LYS A 139 -10.37 8.95 -1.60
N VAL A 140 -9.73 9.66 -0.68
CA VAL A 140 -8.98 9.04 0.43
C VAL A 140 -9.93 8.72 1.58
N LEU A 141 -10.17 7.43 1.82
CA LEU A 141 -11.03 6.96 2.90
C LEU A 141 -10.24 6.65 4.18
N CYS A 142 -9.02 6.17 4.03
CA CYS A 142 -8.08 5.96 5.14
C CYS A 142 -6.65 5.95 4.63
N VAL A 143 -5.71 6.16 5.53
CA VAL A 143 -4.29 6.28 5.22
C VAL A 143 -3.48 5.24 5.99
N HIS A 144 -2.63 4.48 5.28
CA HIS A 144 -1.50 3.76 5.85
C HIS A 144 -0.27 4.66 5.85
N PHE A 145 0.23 4.97 7.04
CA PHE A 145 1.37 5.85 7.24
C PHE A 145 2.61 5.02 7.53
N ARG A 146 3.43 4.78 6.51
CA ARG A 146 4.59 3.90 6.53
C ARG A 146 5.73 4.49 5.72
N ASN A 147 6.96 4.22 6.14
CA ASN A 147 8.19 4.63 5.45
C ASN A 147 9.04 3.42 5.06
N VAL A 148 9.91 3.60 4.09
CA VAL A 148 10.85 2.59 3.59
C VAL A 148 12.23 3.20 3.39
N SER A 149 13.28 2.35 3.33
CA SER A 149 14.67 2.80 3.22
C SER A 149 15.03 3.42 1.87
N SER A 150 14.35 3.00 0.80
CA SER A 150 14.59 3.44 -0.58
C SER A 150 13.41 3.03 -1.47
N PRO A 151 13.27 3.60 -2.68
CA PRO A 151 12.41 3.03 -3.71
C PRO A 151 12.93 1.67 -4.21
N MET A 152 12.05 0.91 -4.89
CA MET A 152 12.45 -0.30 -5.63
C MET A 152 13.69 -0.04 -6.50
N PRO A 153 14.53 -1.07 -6.80
CA PRO A 153 14.21 -2.51 -6.72
C PRO A 153 14.46 -3.19 -5.37
N GLN A 154 15.14 -2.55 -4.44
CA GLN A 154 15.43 -3.12 -3.12
C GLN A 154 15.09 -2.12 -2.04
N PHE A 155 14.34 -2.56 -1.04
CA PHE A 155 14.01 -1.73 0.12
C PHE A 155 13.77 -2.58 1.36
N GLU A 156 13.82 -1.93 2.49
CA GLU A 156 13.35 -2.46 3.77
C GLU A 156 12.33 -1.52 4.40
N GLU A 157 11.36 -2.09 5.09
CA GLU A 157 10.42 -1.30 5.90
C GLU A 157 11.14 -0.76 7.11
N THR A 158 10.98 0.53 7.37
CA THR A 158 11.69 1.24 8.44
C THR A 158 10.74 1.71 9.54
N LEU A 159 11.30 2.21 10.63
CA LEU A 159 10.55 3.11 11.49
C LEU A 159 10.20 4.38 10.72
N LEU A 160 9.17 5.08 11.16
CA LEU A 160 8.63 6.23 10.42
C LEU A 160 9.68 7.32 10.17
N GLU A 161 10.56 7.55 11.13
CA GLU A 161 11.62 8.56 11.07
C GLU A 161 12.90 8.09 10.36
N ASP A 162 13.08 6.78 10.14
CA ASP A 162 14.32 6.20 9.63
C ASP A 162 14.32 5.89 8.13
N GLY A 163 13.19 6.08 7.45
CA GLY A 163 13.10 5.91 6.01
C GLY A 163 13.62 7.12 5.23
N TYR A 164 13.65 6.98 3.90
CA TYR A 164 14.20 8.03 3.05
C TYR A 164 13.31 9.27 2.93
N MET A 165 12.01 9.13 3.23
CA MET A 165 11.07 10.25 3.14
C MET A 165 10.88 10.93 4.50
N ASN A 166 10.87 12.26 4.48
CA ASN A 166 10.51 13.04 5.66
C ASN A 166 9.00 12.96 5.92
N MET A 167 8.60 12.15 6.89
CA MET A 167 7.19 11.90 7.21
C MET A 167 6.46 13.13 7.78
N TYR A 168 7.19 14.13 8.30
CA TYR A 168 6.60 15.42 8.65
C TYR A 168 6.04 16.17 7.42
N GLU A 169 6.74 16.13 6.28
CA GLU A 169 6.22 16.76 5.05
C GLU A 169 5.01 16.02 4.51
N ILE A 170 4.94 14.69 4.67
CA ILE A 170 3.74 13.89 4.35
C ILE A 170 2.56 14.30 5.23
N MET A 171 2.76 14.37 6.56
CA MET A 171 1.71 14.81 7.49
C MET A 171 1.23 16.22 7.15
N LYS A 172 2.16 17.13 6.92
CA LYS A 172 1.86 18.51 6.54
C LYS A 172 1.06 18.61 5.23
N ALA A 173 1.30 17.70 4.26
CA ALA A 173 0.51 17.64 3.04
C ALA A 173 -0.95 17.24 3.31
N PHE A 174 -1.19 16.24 4.17
CA PHE A 174 -2.53 15.86 4.61
C PHE A 174 -3.25 17.00 5.34
N VAL A 175 -2.56 17.67 6.27
CA VAL A 175 -3.13 18.84 6.99
C VAL A 175 -3.47 19.97 6.03
N LYS A 176 -2.60 20.28 5.06
CA LYS A 176 -2.86 21.32 4.07
C LYS A 176 -4.02 21.00 3.12
N ALA A 177 -4.25 19.71 2.85
CA ALA A 177 -5.36 19.22 2.05
C ALA A 177 -6.67 19.11 2.84
N ASP A 178 -6.66 19.44 4.14
CA ASP A 178 -7.82 19.35 5.05
C ASP A 178 -8.35 17.91 5.17
N TYR A 179 -7.43 16.94 5.28
CA TYR A 179 -7.81 15.54 5.49
C TYR A 179 -8.22 15.31 6.94
N ASP A 180 -9.46 14.88 7.13
CA ASP A 180 -10.09 14.62 8.44
C ASP A 180 -10.36 13.13 8.71
N GLY A 181 -9.90 12.26 7.83
CA GLY A 181 -10.14 10.82 7.90
C GLY A 181 -9.16 10.07 8.84
N VAL A 182 -9.25 8.75 8.80
CA VAL A 182 -8.43 7.86 9.62
C VAL A 182 -7.03 7.73 9.03
N LEU A 183 -6.02 7.96 9.87
CA LEU A 183 -4.61 7.74 9.57
C LEU A 183 -4.01 6.85 10.66
N HIS A 184 -3.33 5.77 10.25
CA HIS A 184 -2.70 4.84 11.18
C HIS A 184 -1.44 4.21 10.59
N ALA A 185 -0.58 3.67 11.47
CA ALA A 185 0.56 2.88 11.04
C ALA A 185 0.09 1.65 10.26
N ASP A 186 0.93 1.21 9.33
CA ASP A 186 0.76 -0.03 8.57
C ASP A 186 1.67 -1.13 9.15
N HIS A 187 2.48 -1.77 8.31
CA HIS A 187 3.54 -2.63 8.80
C HIS A 187 4.57 -1.81 9.58
N VAL A 188 5.12 -2.39 10.60
CA VAL A 188 6.15 -1.76 11.43
C VAL A 188 7.26 -2.77 11.71
N PRO A 189 8.53 -2.34 11.81
CA PRO A 189 9.60 -3.19 12.28
C PRO A 189 9.27 -3.80 13.65
N LEU A 190 9.62 -5.07 13.85
CA LEU A 190 9.23 -5.83 15.04
C LEU A 190 10.32 -5.78 16.10
N TRP A 191 10.02 -5.21 17.26
CA TRP A 191 10.90 -5.27 18.43
C TRP A 191 10.47 -6.38 19.39
N GLY A 192 11.44 -7.15 19.89
CA GLY A 192 11.25 -8.17 20.91
C GLY A 192 11.09 -9.59 20.36
N THR A 193 10.84 -10.54 21.26
CA THR A 193 10.87 -11.99 21.01
C THR A 193 9.62 -12.56 20.35
N GLY A 194 8.72 -11.74 19.90
CA GLY A 194 7.43 -12.14 19.32
C GLY A 194 7.44 -12.21 17.79
N VAL A 195 8.33 -12.96 17.19
CA VAL A 195 8.28 -13.25 15.75
C VAL A 195 7.08 -14.15 15.50
N GLY A 196 6.02 -13.62 14.90
CA GLY A 196 4.92 -14.48 14.45
C GLY A 196 3.51 -13.93 14.46
N THR A 197 3.24 -12.78 15.07
CA THR A 197 1.90 -12.19 15.07
C THR A 197 1.95 -10.69 14.80
N GLY A 198 1.91 -10.33 13.56
CA GLY A 198 1.49 -9.02 13.05
C GLY A 198 1.91 -7.77 13.83
N GLY A 199 3.19 -7.51 13.99
CA GLY A 199 3.70 -6.33 14.69
C GLY A 199 3.68 -6.49 16.22
N SER A 200 4.81 -6.27 16.86
CA SER A 200 4.79 -6.19 18.32
C SER A 200 3.96 -4.98 18.74
N THR A 201 3.14 -5.12 19.78
CA THR A 201 2.39 -4.01 20.38
C THR A 201 3.29 -2.81 20.66
N THR A 202 4.55 -3.05 21.03
CA THR A 202 5.56 -2.02 21.28
C THR A 202 5.84 -1.18 20.03
N ALA A 203 6.09 -1.81 18.88
CA ALA A 203 6.39 -1.11 17.63
C ALA A 203 5.19 -0.31 17.10
N TRP A 204 3.99 -0.89 17.23
CA TRP A 204 2.74 -0.18 16.94
C TRP A 204 2.53 1.03 17.85
N THR A 205 2.71 0.85 19.15
CA THR A 205 2.57 1.94 20.13
C THR A 205 3.57 3.07 19.85
N TYR A 206 4.82 2.70 19.53
CA TYR A 206 5.84 3.66 19.13
C TYR A 206 5.43 4.46 17.90
N SER A 207 5.04 3.76 16.82
CA SER A 207 4.63 4.40 15.57
C SER A 207 3.41 5.29 15.73
N MET A 208 2.41 4.86 16.51
CA MET A 208 1.24 5.69 16.83
C MET A 208 1.60 6.89 17.70
N GLY A 209 2.57 6.76 18.60
CA GLY A 209 3.10 7.88 19.38
C GLY A 209 3.79 8.91 18.48
N TYR A 210 4.60 8.45 17.53
CA TYR A 210 5.27 9.29 16.54
C TYR A 210 4.26 10.03 15.67
N ILE A 211 3.27 9.33 15.11
CA ILE A 211 2.20 9.94 14.29
C ILE A 211 1.46 11.04 15.06
N LYS A 212 1.19 10.84 16.35
CA LYS A 212 0.53 11.85 17.18
C LYS A 212 1.40 13.06 17.52
N ALA A 213 2.71 12.93 17.40
CA ALA A 213 3.66 14.00 17.67
C ALA A 213 3.91 14.88 16.43
N LEU A 214 3.61 14.38 15.23
CA LEU A 214 3.67 15.14 13.97
C LEU A 214 2.51 16.13 13.85
#